data_f1903770c2700e69b24d5b3a405bd7f8
#
_entry.id   f1903770c2700e69b24d5b3a405bd7f8
#
_cell.length_a   1.000
_cell.length_b   1.000
_cell.length_c   1.000
_cell.angle_alpha   90.00
_cell.angle_beta   90.00
_cell.angle_gamma   90.00
#
_symmetry.space_group_name_H-M   'P 1'
#
loop_
_entity.id
_entity.type
_entity.pdbx_description
1 polymer ?
#
loop_
_entity_poly.entity_id
_entity_poly.type
_entity_poly.pdbx_seq_one_letter_code
_entity_poly.pdbx_strand_id
1 'polypeptide(L)'
;MAEEHRIDNMIIDSIAPSIFGYEKIKEAIALQLFGCRAVELTDGSRIRGDSHVLLTGDPGTAKSQLLKWVAQVVPRGIYSSGKKATGAGLTAAAVRDEIGGGWTLEAGALAIADGGLAGIDEFDKMDSEESGAILESMEQQTISVAKAGIVATLNTRTAILAAANPKLGRFDEFENIARQIDIPILILSRFDLIFILRDQPTEERDRSLANHMLKLHSHPEDVVKPKLDAETLRKIIIYARKHVDPKLSNEKVLEKLEDFFVRWRKVAEREAIPITARQLEALVRLSKASARMRLSDEVELEDAERAINLVEHSLKQVGIDSETGRVDIDTIMTGHSRTQRDKFRKIMEIISRLEEEYEGAAPIRVLKEEAATEGISRDFVDETIRREKEKGRLYEPKQDFIARAVR
;
A
#
# COMPACT_ATOMS: atom_id res chain seq x y z
N MET A 1 31.06 -9.21 -3.84
CA MET A 1 31.12 -10.24 -4.92
C MET A 1 30.34 -11.52 -4.58
N ALA A 2 30.42 -12.13 -3.39
CA ALA A 2 29.61 -13.34 -3.09
C ALA A 2 28.11 -13.03 -2.95
N GLU A 3 27.71 -11.90 -2.42
CA GLU A 3 26.30 -11.47 -2.28
C GLU A 3 25.62 -11.13 -3.61
N GLU A 4 26.35 -10.66 -4.62
CA GLU A 4 25.79 -10.28 -5.93
C GLU A 4 25.34 -11.50 -6.77
N HIS A 5 25.79 -12.69 -6.44
CA HIS A 5 25.45 -13.94 -7.18
C HIS A 5 24.41 -14.80 -6.47
N ARG A 6 23.82 -14.33 -5.37
CA ARG A 6 22.70 -15.02 -4.75
C ARG A 6 21.46 -14.96 -5.63
N ILE A 7 20.75 -16.07 -5.72
CA ILE A 7 19.58 -16.21 -6.60
C ILE A 7 18.46 -15.19 -6.25
N ASP A 8 18.27 -14.90 -4.97
CA ASP A 8 17.29 -13.96 -4.48
C ASP A 8 17.57 -12.52 -4.96
N ASN A 9 18.84 -12.06 -4.88
CA ASN A 9 19.25 -10.76 -5.40
C ASN A 9 19.11 -10.69 -6.92
N MET A 10 19.49 -11.76 -7.63
CA MET A 10 19.30 -11.83 -9.09
C MET A 10 17.82 -11.72 -9.48
N ILE A 11 16.93 -12.34 -8.72
CA ILE A 11 15.49 -12.26 -8.91
C ILE A 11 15.00 -10.83 -8.71
N ILE A 12 15.35 -10.20 -7.57
CA ILE A 12 14.93 -8.83 -7.24
C ILE A 12 15.40 -7.84 -8.31
N ASP A 13 16.67 -7.92 -8.73
CA ASP A 13 17.25 -7.06 -9.76
C ASP A 13 16.60 -7.27 -11.15
N SER A 14 15.97 -8.42 -11.36
CA SER A 14 15.28 -8.73 -12.61
C SER A 14 13.80 -8.31 -12.63
N ILE A 15 13.27 -7.78 -11.49
CA ILE A 15 11.91 -7.24 -11.44
C ILE A 15 11.87 -5.88 -12.13
N ALA A 16 11.09 -5.78 -13.22
CA ALA A 16 10.88 -4.55 -13.97
C ALA A 16 12.18 -3.75 -14.19
N PRO A 17 13.17 -4.29 -14.90
CA PRO A 17 14.52 -3.71 -14.99
C PRO A 17 14.55 -2.35 -15.70
N SER A 18 13.55 -2.03 -16.51
CA SER A 18 13.38 -0.71 -17.12
C SER A 18 12.97 0.39 -16.15
N ILE A 19 12.48 0.03 -14.96
CA ILE A 19 12.02 0.99 -13.95
C ILE A 19 13.16 1.25 -12.97
N PHE A 20 13.56 2.52 -12.88
CA PHE A 20 14.65 2.97 -12.01
C PHE A 20 14.22 3.05 -10.55
N GLY A 21 15.06 2.55 -9.65
CA GLY A 21 14.85 2.61 -8.20
C GLY A 21 13.79 1.61 -7.71
N TYR A 22 13.17 1.96 -6.58
CA TYR A 22 12.11 1.19 -5.93
C TYR A 22 12.52 -0.20 -5.44
N GLU A 23 13.76 -0.36 -4.96
CA GLU A 23 14.35 -1.63 -4.53
C GLU A 23 13.45 -2.36 -3.53
N LYS A 24 12.91 -1.66 -2.51
CA LYS A 24 12.00 -2.25 -1.52
C LYS A 24 10.67 -2.70 -2.11
N ILE A 25 10.15 -1.99 -3.10
CA ILE A 25 8.93 -2.39 -3.81
C ILE A 25 9.20 -3.60 -4.68
N LYS A 26 10.32 -3.62 -5.41
CA LYS A 26 10.74 -4.78 -6.21
C LYS A 26 10.97 -6.01 -5.34
N GLU A 27 11.59 -5.85 -4.18
CA GLU A 27 11.76 -6.92 -3.19
C GLU A 27 10.40 -7.45 -2.70
N ALA A 28 9.46 -6.57 -2.35
CA ALA A 28 8.10 -6.95 -1.95
C ALA A 28 7.33 -7.67 -3.06
N ILE A 29 7.44 -7.20 -4.30
CA ILE A 29 6.84 -7.84 -5.48
C ILE A 29 7.48 -9.22 -5.70
N ALA A 30 8.79 -9.37 -5.57
CA ALA A 30 9.46 -10.66 -5.67
C ALA A 30 8.88 -11.64 -4.64
N LEU A 31 8.77 -11.26 -3.36
CA LEU A 31 8.17 -12.11 -2.34
C LEU A 31 6.70 -12.44 -2.65
N GLN A 32 5.94 -11.48 -3.17
CA GLN A 32 4.56 -11.72 -3.60
C GLN A 32 4.47 -12.74 -4.74
N LEU A 33 5.39 -12.69 -5.70
CA LEU A 33 5.46 -13.62 -6.83
C LEU A 33 5.77 -15.07 -6.38
N PHE A 34 6.61 -15.23 -5.39
CA PHE A 34 6.92 -16.57 -4.85
C PHE A 34 5.84 -17.05 -3.87
N GLY A 35 5.32 -16.18 -3.01
CA GLY A 35 4.27 -16.49 -2.04
C GLY A 35 4.62 -17.64 -1.10
N CYS A 36 3.65 -18.10 -0.32
CA CYS A 36 3.79 -19.37 0.42
C CYS A 36 2.57 -20.27 0.16
N ARG A 37 2.66 -21.53 0.61
CA ARG A 37 1.55 -22.47 0.51
C ARG A 37 0.49 -22.12 1.55
N ALA A 38 -0.78 -22.15 1.15
CA ALA A 38 -1.88 -22.04 2.10
C ALA A 38 -1.89 -23.27 3.02
N VAL A 39 -2.27 -23.09 4.27
CA VAL A 39 -2.38 -24.17 5.26
C VAL A 39 -3.87 -24.45 5.50
N GLU A 40 -4.26 -25.68 5.30
CA GLU A 40 -5.60 -26.17 5.68
C GLU A 40 -5.51 -26.74 7.09
N LEU A 41 -6.34 -26.23 7.98
CA LEU A 41 -6.39 -26.70 9.37
C LEU A 41 -7.39 -27.86 9.53
N THR A 42 -7.26 -28.60 10.61
CA THR A 42 -8.07 -29.79 10.89
C THR A 42 -9.55 -29.49 11.13
N ASP A 43 -9.89 -28.23 11.45
CA ASP A 43 -11.26 -27.75 11.61
C ASP A 43 -11.89 -27.29 10.29
N GLY A 44 -11.19 -27.45 9.15
CA GLY A 44 -11.61 -27.02 7.83
C GLY A 44 -11.35 -25.54 7.53
N SER A 45 -10.81 -24.77 8.45
CA SER A 45 -10.40 -23.41 8.19
C SER A 45 -9.09 -23.37 7.37
N ARG A 46 -8.89 -22.26 6.64
CA ARG A 46 -7.75 -22.10 5.75
C ARG A 46 -7.01 -20.80 6.04
N ILE A 47 -5.70 -20.93 6.23
CA ILE A 47 -4.78 -19.78 6.30
C ILE A 47 -4.23 -19.52 4.90
N ARG A 48 -4.48 -18.33 4.37
CA ARG A 48 -4.00 -17.96 3.02
C ARG A 48 -2.48 -17.90 2.93
N GLY A 49 -1.95 -18.25 1.77
CA GLY A 49 -0.51 -18.13 1.44
C GLY A 49 -0.16 -16.91 0.59
N ASP A 50 -1.16 -16.26 0.00
CA ASP A 50 -1.00 -15.13 -0.90
C ASP A 50 -0.82 -13.82 -0.12
N SER A 51 0.13 -12.99 -0.55
CA SER A 51 0.35 -11.65 -0.01
C SER A 51 -0.30 -10.60 -0.90
N HIS A 52 -0.87 -9.57 -0.29
CA HIS A 52 -1.46 -8.44 -1.00
C HIS A 52 -0.59 -7.19 -0.80
N VAL A 53 -0.31 -6.49 -1.90
CA VAL A 53 0.55 -5.30 -1.92
C VAL A 53 -0.20 -4.14 -2.57
N LEU A 54 -0.22 -2.98 -1.90
CA LEU A 54 -0.78 -1.75 -2.41
C LEU A 54 0.34 -0.75 -2.72
N LEU A 55 0.36 -0.24 -3.93
CA LEU A 55 1.18 0.88 -4.37
C LEU A 55 0.30 2.12 -4.47
N THR A 56 0.46 3.07 -3.59
CA THR A 56 -0.27 4.33 -3.67
C THR A 56 0.70 5.48 -3.90
N GLY A 57 0.36 6.42 -4.77
CA GLY A 57 1.34 7.46 -5.07
C GLY A 57 0.94 8.43 -6.15
N ASP A 58 1.79 9.44 -6.33
CA ASP A 58 1.59 10.49 -7.32
C ASP A 58 1.54 9.93 -8.75
N PRO A 59 0.83 10.58 -9.68
CA PRO A 59 0.88 10.22 -11.10
C PRO A 59 2.31 10.26 -11.63
N GLY A 60 2.63 9.38 -12.58
CA GLY A 60 3.98 9.33 -13.19
C GLY A 60 5.02 8.51 -12.41
N THR A 61 4.69 7.94 -11.24
CA THR A 61 5.61 7.13 -10.42
C THR A 61 5.74 5.67 -10.87
N ALA A 62 5.43 5.35 -12.13
CA ALA A 62 5.56 4.03 -12.77
C ALA A 62 4.72 2.88 -12.17
N LYS A 63 3.71 3.15 -11.32
CA LYS A 63 2.85 2.12 -10.70
C LYS A 63 2.23 1.17 -11.73
N SER A 64 1.52 1.73 -12.72
CA SER A 64 0.86 0.96 -13.78
C SER A 64 1.83 0.12 -14.61
N GLN A 65 3.06 0.62 -14.82
CA GLN A 65 4.09 -0.12 -15.55
C GLN A 65 4.60 -1.32 -14.74
N LEU A 66 4.77 -1.15 -13.42
CA LEU A 66 5.09 -2.25 -12.50
C LEU A 66 4.01 -3.34 -12.56
N LEU A 67 2.74 -2.97 -12.44
CA LEU A 67 1.62 -3.91 -12.48
C LEU A 67 1.56 -4.69 -13.81
N LYS A 68 1.70 -3.99 -14.93
CA LYS A 68 1.70 -4.61 -16.26
C LYS A 68 2.84 -5.60 -16.42
N TRP A 69 4.05 -5.20 -16.02
CA TRP A 69 5.22 -6.08 -16.09
C TRP A 69 5.02 -7.35 -15.26
N VAL A 70 4.54 -7.19 -14.01
CA VAL A 70 4.28 -8.31 -13.10
C VAL A 70 3.23 -9.27 -13.68
N ALA A 71 2.12 -8.74 -14.18
CA ALA A 71 1.06 -9.54 -14.78
C ALA A 71 1.52 -10.35 -16.00
N GLN A 72 2.50 -9.84 -16.76
CA GLN A 72 3.08 -10.55 -17.89
C GLN A 72 4.02 -11.68 -17.49
N VAL A 73 4.74 -11.53 -16.38
CA VAL A 73 5.76 -12.50 -15.94
C VAL A 73 5.14 -13.62 -15.12
N VAL A 74 4.18 -13.33 -14.25
CA VAL A 74 3.60 -14.33 -13.35
C VAL A 74 2.70 -15.33 -14.10
N PRO A 75 2.74 -16.63 -13.75
CA PRO A 75 1.75 -17.58 -14.23
C PRO A 75 0.34 -17.17 -13.77
N ARG A 76 -0.63 -17.17 -14.69
CA ARG A 76 -2.00 -16.66 -14.43
C ARG A 76 -2.03 -15.23 -13.91
N GLY A 77 -1.15 -14.38 -14.45
CA GLY A 77 -1.17 -12.95 -14.20
C GLY A 77 -2.26 -12.27 -15.02
N ILE A 78 -3.10 -11.49 -14.35
CA ILE A 78 -4.14 -10.68 -14.99
C ILE A 78 -3.90 -9.23 -14.63
N TYR A 79 -3.95 -8.35 -15.62
CA TYR A 79 -3.97 -6.90 -15.42
C TYR A 79 -5.37 -6.37 -15.70
N SER A 80 -5.93 -5.65 -14.74
CA SER A 80 -7.25 -5.04 -14.83
C SER A 80 -7.25 -3.63 -14.27
N SER A 81 -8.28 -2.85 -14.55
CA SER A 81 -8.53 -1.55 -13.93
C SER A 81 -9.66 -1.66 -12.91
N GLY A 82 -9.57 -0.93 -11.80
CA GLY A 82 -10.65 -0.76 -10.83
C GLY A 82 -11.82 0.08 -11.38
N LYS A 83 -11.63 0.76 -12.51
CA LYS A 83 -12.71 1.44 -13.21
C LYS A 83 -13.38 0.46 -14.16
N LYS A 84 -14.70 0.30 -14.04
CA LYS A 84 -15.47 -0.58 -14.96
C LYS A 84 -15.13 -0.28 -16.42
N ALA A 85 -14.42 -1.21 -17.06
CA ALA A 85 -14.14 -1.09 -18.48
C ALA A 85 -15.25 -1.71 -19.32
N THR A 86 -15.71 -2.93 -19.03
CA THR A 86 -16.83 -3.63 -19.71
C THR A 86 -17.03 -5.05 -19.12
N GLY A 87 -18.26 -5.59 -19.18
CA GLY A 87 -18.53 -7.03 -18.97
C GLY A 87 -18.33 -7.51 -17.55
N ALA A 88 -17.53 -8.57 -17.40
CA ALA A 88 -17.37 -9.26 -16.11
C ALA A 88 -16.59 -8.46 -15.05
N GLY A 89 -15.80 -7.42 -15.46
CA GLY A 89 -15.04 -6.59 -14.54
C GLY A 89 -14.08 -7.41 -13.68
N LEU A 90 -14.04 -7.11 -12.39
CA LEU A 90 -13.23 -7.85 -11.41
C LEU A 90 -13.89 -9.15 -10.94
N THR A 91 -15.22 -9.25 -11.00
CA THR A 91 -16.01 -10.33 -10.36
C THR A 91 -16.48 -11.38 -11.36
N ALA A 92 -17.69 -11.22 -11.88
CA ALA A 92 -18.28 -12.01 -12.94
C ALA A 92 -19.47 -11.28 -13.55
N ALA A 93 -19.75 -11.52 -14.83
CA ALA A 93 -20.93 -11.04 -15.52
C ALA A 93 -21.86 -12.20 -15.89
N ALA A 94 -23.17 -11.92 -15.87
CA ALA A 94 -24.11 -12.78 -16.53
C ALA A 94 -24.26 -12.34 -17.98
N VAL A 95 -23.93 -13.22 -18.92
CA VAL A 95 -23.97 -12.97 -20.36
C VAL A 95 -25.01 -13.91 -20.98
N ARG A 96 -25.76 -13.41 -21.95
CA ARG A 96 -26.72 -14.25 -22.66
C ARG A 96 -25.99 -15.09 -23.70
N ASP A 97 -26.17 -16.41 -23.60
CA ASP A 97 -25.64 -17.32 -24.62
C ASP A 97 -26.43 -17.14 -25.93
N GLU A 98 -25.75 -16.75 -26.98
CA GLU A 98 -26.36 -16.50 -28.27
C GLU A 98 -26.86 -17.80 -28.95
N ILE A 99 -26.29 -18.95 -28.59
CA ILE A 99 -26.58 -20.24 -29.20
C ILE A 99 -27.69 -20.99 -28.43
N GLY A 100 -27.58 -21.02 -27.08
CA GLY A 100 -28.51 -21.75 -26.21
C GLY A 100 -29.65 -20.91 -25.66
N GLY A 101 -29.68 -19.59 -25.84
CA GLY A 101 -30.70 -18.67 -25.35
C GLY A 101 -30.77 -18.53 -23.82
N GLY A 102 -29.91 -19.22 -23.07
CA GLY A 102 -29.78 -19.17 -21.63
C GLY A 102 -28.82 -18.08 -21.14
N TRP A 103 -28.77 -17.93 -19.83
CA TRP A 103 -27.76 -17.09 -19.18
C TRP A 103 -26.54 -17.93 -18.79
N THR A 104 -25.33 -17.43 -19.02
CA THR A 104 -24.07 -18.03 -18.57
C THR A 104 -23.29 -17.02 -17.73
N LEU A 105 -22.39 -17.52 -16.85
CA LEU A 105 -21.47 -16.67 -16.08
C LEU A 105 -20.13 -16.59 -16.82
N GLU A 106 -19.71 -15.37 -17.13
CA GLU A 106 -18.36 -15.05 -17.57
C GLU A 106 -17.53 -14.66 -16.35
N ALA A 107 -16.40 -15.35 -16.13
CA ALA A 107 -15.51 -15.11 -15.01
C ALA A 107 -14.78 -13.79 -15.16
N GLY A 108 -14.70 -12.99 -14.10
CA GLY A 108 -13.93 -11.78 -14.06
C GLY A 108 -12.46 -11.99 -13.69
N ALA A 109 -11.71 -10.88 -13.64
CA ALA A 109 -10.25 -10.89 -13.49
C ALA A 109 -9.76 -11.68 -12.26
N LEU A 110 -10.46 -11.59 -11.12
CA LEU A 110 -10.07 -12.29 -9.89
C LEU A 110 -10.21 -13.82 -10.00
N ALA A 111 -11.30 -14.29 -10.62
CA ALA A 111 -11.52 -15.71 -10.81
C ALA A 111 -10.57 -16.30 -11.88
N ILE A 112 -10.27 -15.55 -12.94
CA ILE A 112 -9.30 -15.97 -13.96
C ILE A 112 -7.88 -16.04 -13.37
N ALA A 113 -7.56 -15.15 -12.44
CA ALA A 113 -6.27 -15.12 -11.73
C ALA A 113 -6.17 -16.15 -10.58
N ASP A 114 -7.13 -17.06 -10.40
CA ASP A 114 -7.08 -18.08 -9.32
C ASP A 114 -5.78 -18.89 -9.37
N GLY A 115 -5.03 -18.91 -8.26
CA GLY A 115 -3.70 -19.50 -8.15
C GLY A 115 -2.56 -18.66 -8.75
N GLY A 116 -2.87 -17.40 -9.16
CA GLY A 116 -1.93 -16.47 -9.78
C GLY A 116 -1.85 -15.12 -9.07
N LEU A 117 -1.89 -14.03 -9.89
CA LEU A 117 -1.84 -12.67 -9.41
C LEU A 117 -2.77 -11.76 -10.21
N ALA A 118 -3.57 -10.95 -9.52
CA ALA A 118 -4.34 -9.86 -10.10
C ALA A 118 -3.63 -8.52 -9.86
N GLY A 119 -3.16 -7.90 -10.95
CA GLY A 119 -2.70 -6.51 -10.97
C GLY A 119 -3.88 -5.59 -11.22
N ILE A 120 -4.30 -4.82 -10.23
CA ILE A 120 -5.46 -3.93 -10.32
C ILE A 120 -5.00 -2.49 -10.27
N ASP A 121 -5.10 -1.81 -11.40
CA ASP A 121 -4.79 -0.38 -11.51
C ASP A 121 -6.02 0.48 -11.19
N GLU A 122 -5.82 1.74 -10.88
CA GLU A 122 -6.89 2.68 -10.49
C GLU A 122 -7.81 2.10 -9.39
N PHE A 123 -7.22 1.43 -8.41
CA PHE A 123 -7.93 0.74 -7.32
C PHE A 123 -8.81 1.70 -6.50
N ASP A 124 -8.47 2.98 -6.48
CA ASP A 124 -9.23 4.08 -5.86
C ASP A 124 -10.52 4.44 -6.62
N LYS A 125 -10.73 3.89 -7.83
CA LYS A 125 -11.91 4.20 -8.68
C LYS A 125 -12.96 3.08 -8.69
N MET A 126 -12.79 2.05 -7.88
CA MET A 126 -13.76 0.95 -7.77
C MET A 126 -15.10 1.45 -7.21
N ASP A 127 -16.17 0.88 -7.70
CA ASP A 127 -17.49 1.08 -7.11
C ASP A 127 -17.72 0.21 -5.84
N SER A 128 -18.86 0.39 -5.19
CA SER A 128 -19.18 -0.31 -3.94
C SER A 128 -19.37 -1.82 -4.14
N GLU A 129 -19.88 -2.27 -5.32
CA GLU A 129 -20.08 -3.69 -5.63
C GLU A 129 -18.70 -4.37 -5.80
N GLU A 130 -17.81 -3.77 -6.56
CA GLU A 130 -16.45 -4.27 -6.77
C GLU A 130 -15.64 -4.27 -5.48
N SER A 131 -15.77 -3.20 -4.67
CA SER A 131 -15.12 -3.10 -3.35
C SER A 131 -15.58 -4.21 -2.40
N GLY A 132 -16.87 -4.56 -2.41
CA GLY A 132 -17.41 -5.68 -1.63
C GLY A 132 -16.83 -7.02 -2.07
N ALA A 133 -16.76 -7.26 -3.36
CA ALA A 133 -16.21 -8.50 -3.93
C ALA A 133 -14.70 -8.65 -3.70
N ILE A 134 -13.95 -7.55 -3.81
CA ILE A 134 -12.51 -7.53 -3.45
C ILE A 134 -12.33 -7.90 -1.98
N LEU A 135 -13.16 -7.35 -1.10
CA LEU A 135 -13.09 -7.65 0.33
C LEU A 135 -13.35 -9.14 0.59
N GLU A 136 -14.37 -9.73 -0.03
CA GLU A 136 -14.68 -11.17 0.05
C GLU A 136 -13.50 -12.00 -0.49
N SER A 137 -12.98 -11.66 -1.67
CA SER A 137 -11.82 -12.32 -2.28
C SER A 137 -10.57 -12.28 -1.40
N MET A 138 -10.24 -11.14 -0.81
CA MET A 138 -9.07 -10.99 0.07
C MET A 138 -9.22 -11.74 1.40
N GLU A 139 -10.44 -11.94 1.86
CA GLU A 139 -10.75 -12.58 3.14
C GLU A 139 -10.98 -14.07 3.01
N GLN A 140 -11.91 -14.45 2.13
CA GLN A 140 -12.40 -15.83 1.99
C GLN A 140 -11.78 -16.57 0.80
N GLN A 141 -11.07 -15.84 -0.08
CA GLN A 141 -10.52 -16.38 -1.34
C GLN A 141 -11.59 -16.94 -2.26
N THR A 142 -12.82 -16.42 -2.16
CA THR A 142 -13.98 -16.73 -3.00
C THR A 142 -14.72 -15.45 -3.38
N ILE A 143 -15.55 -15.53 -4.41
CA ILE A 143 -16.52 -14.50 -4.76
C ILE A 143 -17.86 -15.17 -4.97
N SER A 144 -18.87 -14.68 -4.25
CA SER A 144 -20.26 -15.11 -4.38
C SER A 144 -20.98 -14.27 -5.43
N VAL A 145 -21.55 -14.93 -6.43
CA VAL A 145 -22.24 -14.27 -7.55
C VAL A 145 -23.69 -14.74 -7.57
N ALA A 146 -24.63 -13.79 -7.57
CA ALA A 146 -26.05 -14.03 -7.74
C ALA A 146 -26.58 -13.10 -8.83
N LYS A 147 -26.50 -13.52 -10.11
CA LYS A 147 -26.89 -12.71 -11.28
C LYS A 147 -27.74 -13.54 -12.25
N ALA A 148 -28.79 -12.92 -12.80
CA ALA A 148 -29.70 -13.54 -13.82
C ALA A 148 -30.26 -14.94 -13.41
N GLY A 149 -30.51 -15.15 -12.12
CA GLY A 149 -31.01 -16.44 -11.62
C GLY A 149 -29.93 -17.51 -11.41
N ILE A 150 -28.68 -17.21 -11.70
CA ILE A 150 -27.56 -18.10 -11.43
C ILE A 150 -26.90 -17.70 -10.10
N VAL A 151 -26.76 -18.67 -9.19
CA VAL A 151 -26.00 -18.52 -7.94
C VAL A 151 -24.77 -19.42 -8.01
N ALA A 152 -23.59 -18.82 -7.87
CA ALA A 152 -22.32 -19.56 -7.92
C ALA A 152 -21.30 -18.93 -6.97
N THR A 153 -20.40 -19.76 -6.45
CA THR A 153 -19.20 -19.31 -5.72
C THR A 153 -17.97 -19.64 -6.55
N LEU A 154 -17.19 -18.62 -6.90
CA LEU A 154 -15.98 -18.75 -7.69
C LEU A 154 -14.76 -18.67 -6.75
N ASN A 155 -13.76 -19.53 -6.99
CA ASN A 155 -12.51 -19.45 -6.28
C ASN A 155 -11.69 -18.24 -6.78
N THR A 156 -11.10 -17.48 -5.84
CA THR A 156 -10.26 -16.33 -6.10
C THR A 156 -9.04 -16.33 -5.19
N ARG A 157 -8.32 -17.45 -5.16
CA ARG A 157 -7.06 -17.63 -4.43
C ARG A 157 -5.94 -16.92 -5.19
N THR A 158 -5.94 -15.61 -5.13
CA THR A 158 -5.04 -14.78 -5.94
C THR A 158 -4.32 -13.76 -5.07
N ALA A 159 -3.05 -13.53 -5.37
CA ALA A 159 -2.32 -12.38 -4.84
C ALA A 159 -2.83 -11.12 -5.53
N ILE A 160 -3.05 -10.04 -4.78
CA ILE A 160 -3.49 -8.75 -5.32
C ILE A 160 -2.33 -7.77 -5.24
N LEU A 161 -1.93 -7.25 -6.40
CA LEU A 161 -1.03 -6.10 -6.53
C LEU A 161 -1.86 -4.92 -7.03
N ALA A 162 -2.17 -3.99 -6.13
CA ALA A 162 -3.02 -2.86 -6.45
C ALA A 162 -2.23 -1.57 -6.62
N ALA A 163 -2.69 -0.69 -7.52
CA ALA A 163 -2.19 0.68 -7.66
C ALA A 163 -3.32 1.69 -7.47
N ALA A 164 -3.07 2.72 -6.69
CA ALA A 164 -4.02 3.78 -6.39
C ALA A 164 -3.37 5.17 -6.51
N ASN A 165 -4.17 6.18 -6.77
CA ASN A 165 -3.76 7.57 -6.72
C ASN A 165 -4.40 8.28 -5.52
N PRO A 166 -3.76 9.33 -4.98
CA PRO A 166 -4.38 10.15 -3.95
C PRO A 166 -5.56 10.96 -4.51
N LYS A 167 -6.56 11.24 -3.67
CA LYS A 167 -7.81 11.95 -4.03
C LYS A 167 -7.59 13.25 -4.78
N LEU A 168 -6.58 14.01 -4.41
CA LEU A 168 -6.26 15.32 -4.98
C LEU A 168 -5.18 15.26 -6.07
N GLY A 169 -4.85 14.07 -6.55
CA GLY A 169 -3.84 13.86 -7.59
C GLY A 169 -2.41 13.83 -7.09
N ARG A 170 -2.08 14.47 -5.97
CA ARG A 170 -0.78 14.40 -5.28
C ARG A 170 -0.98 14.28 -3.78
N PHE A 171 -0.02 13.67 -3.10
CA PHE A 171 -0.01 13.64 -1.64
C PHE A 171 0.33 15.01 -1.08
N ASP A 172 -0.51 15.47 -0.15
CA ASP A 172 -0.20 16.59 0.73
C ASP A 172 0.67 16.05 1.88
N GLU A 173 1.80 16.70 2.14
CA GLU A 173 2.73 16.30 3.21
C GLU A 173 2.16 16.53 4.61
N PHE A 174 1.17 17.42 4.71
CA PHE A 174 0.56 17.84 5.97
C PHE A 174 -0.78 17.16 6.26
N GLU A 175 -1.28 16.33 5.35
CA GLU A 175 -2.53 15.60 5.53
C GLU A 175 -2.30 14.08 5.59
N ASN A 176 -3.14 13.39 6.36
CA ASN A 176 -3.03 11.93 6.54
C ASN A 176 -3.16 11.19 5.22
N ILE A 177 -2.22 10.27 5.00
CA ILE A 177 -2.19 9.43 3.84
C ILE A 177 -3.46 8.59 3.69
N ALA A 178 -3.97 8.02 4.78
CA ALA A 178 -5.19 7.21 4.74
C ALA A 178 -6.44 8.02 4.35
N ARG A 179 -6.48 9.33 4.61
CA ARG A 179 -7.57 10.21 4.17
C ARG A 179 -7.43 10.65 2.72
N GLN A 180 -6.22 10.65 2.22
CA GLN A 180 -5.93 11.04 0.85
C GLN A 180 -6.16 9.91 -0.15
N ILE A 181 -6.38 8.68 0.32
CA ILE A 181 -6.68 7.52 -0.51
C ILE A 181 -8.19 7.23 -0.43
N ASP A 182 -8.83 7.06 -1.58
CA ASP A 182 -10.27 6.73 -1.65
C ASP A 182 -10.50 5.22 -1.66
N ILE A 183 -9.99 4.57 -0.61
CA ILE A 183 -10.13 3.12 -0.38
C ILE A 183 -10.70 2.91 1.02
N PRO A 184 -11.76 2.09 1.17
CA PRO A 184 -12.30 1.77 2.49
C PRO A 184 -11.24 1.19 3.43
N ILE A 185 -11.23 1.64 4.69
CA ILE A 185 -10.26 1.20 5.72
C ILE A 185 -10.26 -0.32 5.88
N LEU A 186 -11.43 -0.96 5.75
CA LEU A 186 -11.55 -2.43 5.80
C LEU A 186 -10.72 -3.12 4.73
N ILE A 187 -10.65 -2.56 3.53
CA ILE A 187 -9.83 -3.08 2.43
C ILE A 187 -8.35 -2.77 2.68
N LEU A 188 -8.04 -1.53 3.10
CA LEU A 188 -6.65 -1.16 3.44
C LEU A 188 -6.05 -2.10 4.49
N SER A 189 -6.84 -2.49 5.50
CA SER A 189 -6.39 -3.43 6.55
C SER A 189 -6.11 -4.85 6.06
N ARG A 190 -6.46 -5.19 4.81
CA ARG A 190 -6.21 -6.50 4.20
C ARG A 190 -4.91 -6.58 3.42
N PHE A 191 -4.33 -5.43 3.08
CA PHE A 191 -3.02 -5.40 2.46
C PHE A 191 -1.93 -5.73 3.49
N ASP A 192 -1.01 -6.61 3.10
CA ASP A 192 0.13 -7.01 3.92
C ASP A 192 1.22 -5.92 3.88
N LEU A 193 1.37 -5.25 2.74
CA LEU A 193 2.32 -4.16 2.53
C LEU A 193 1.65 -3.01 1.78
N ILE A 194 1.89 -1.79 2.23
CA ILE A 194 1.42 -0.55 1.57
C ILE A 194 2.64 0.34 1.34
N PHE A 195 2.91 0.67 0.09
CA PHE A 195 4.01 1.56 -0.29
C PHE A 195 3.48 2.88 -0.83
N ILE A 196 4.13 3.97 -0.40
CA ILE A 196 3.81 5.31 -0.82
C ILE A 196 4.89 5.83 -1.75
N LEU A 197 4.50 6.10 -2.99
CA LEU A 197 5.38 6.59 -4.03
C LEU A 197 5.17 8.10 -4.22
N ARG A 198 6.00 8.90 -3.57
CA ARG A 198 5.98 10.36 -3.71
C ARG A 198 6.97 10.80 -4.77
N ASP A 199 6.54 11.74 -5.58
CA ASP A 199 7.41 12.45 -6.51
C ASP A 199 8.01 13.67 -5.81
N GLN A 200 9.07 13.43 -5.03
CA GLN A 200 9.81 14.48 -4.35
C GLN A 200 11.04 14.85 -5.20
N PRO A 201 11.06 16.03 -5.81
CA PRO A 201 12.17 16.47 -6.64
C PRO A 201 13.43 16.71 -5.78
N THR A 202 14.48 15.99 -6.10
CA THR A 202 15.82 16.23 -5.58
C THR A 202 16.82 16.20 -6.74
N GLU A 203 17.76 17.13 -6.78
CA GLU A 203 18.68 17.25 -7.91
C GLU A 203 19.44 15.95 -8.21
N GLU A 204 19.88 15.24 -7.19
CA GLU A 204 20.64 14.00 -7.34
C GLU A 204 19.77 12.87 -7.91
N ARG A 205 18.56 12.69 -7.38
CA ARG A 205 17.61 11.67 -7.86
C ARG A 205 17.13 11.99 -9.26
N ASP A 206 16.78 13.25 -9.53
CA ASP A 206 16.29 13.70 -10.84
C ASP A 206 17.36 13.55 -11.91
N ARG A 207 18.63 13.87 -11.59
CA ARG A 207 19.78 13.64 -12.48
C ARG A 207 19.98 12.15 -12.77
N SER A 208 19.86 11.30 -11.75
CA SER A 208 19.99 9.84 -11.90
C SER A 208 18.86 9.26 -12.73
N LEU A 209 17.64 9.69 -12.48
CA LEU A 209 16.45 9.31 -13.26
C LEU A 209 16.55 9.76 -14.71
N ALA A 210 16.94 11.04 -14.95
CA ALA A 210 17.12 11.57 -16.28
C ALA A 210 18.22 10.80 -17.06
N ASN A 211 19.35 10.51 -16.42
CA ASN A 211 20.40 9.70 -17.03
C ASN A 211 19.92 8.29 -17.37
N HIS A 212 19.14 7.65 -16.50
CA HIS A 212 18.56 6.34 -16.75
C HIS A 212 17.62 6.40 -17.98
N MET A 213 16.70 7.36 -18.00
CA MET A 213 15.75 7.53 -19.10
C MET A 213 16.44 7.83 -20.45
N LEU A 214 17.44 8.72 -20.45
CA LEU A 214 18.21 9.03 -21.66
C LEU A 214 18.98 7.80 -22.17
N LYS A 215 19.60 7.04 -21.26
CA LYS A 215 20.27 5.77 -21.63
C LYS A 215 19.29 4.74 -22.17
N LEU A 216 18.08 4.64 -21.60
CA LEU A 216 17.02 3.74 -22.08
C LEU A 216 16.60 4.06 -23.51
N HIS A 217 16.59 5.35 -23.89
CA HIS A 217 16.28 5.76 -25.27
C HIS A 217 17.47 5.63 -26.23
N SER A 218 18.69 5.84 -25.77
CA SER A 218 19.89 5.80 -26.64
C SER A 218 20.45 4.37 -26.79
N HIS A 219 20.47 3.59 -25.69
CA HIS A 219 21.07 2.25 -25.64
C HIS A 219 20.22 1.33 -24.76
N PRO A 220 19.01 0.95 -25.20
CA PRO A 220 18.08 0.16 -24.40
C PRO A 220 18.68 -1.19 -23.98
N GLU A 221 19.49 -1.81 -24.84
CA GLU A 221 20.13 -3.10 -24.57
C GLU A 221 21.19 -3.04 -23.45
N ASP A 222 21.74 -1.85 -23.18
CA ASP A 222 22.72 -1.67 -22.11
C ASP A 222 22.07 -1.40 -20.74
N VAL A 223 20.89 -0.81 -20.74
CA VAL A 223 20.14 -0.46 -19.53
C VAL A 223 19.24 -1.61 -19.06
N VAL A 224 18.55 -2.26 -20.01
CA VAL A 224 17.65 -3.39 -19.73
C VAL A 224 18.43 -4.70 -19.88
N LYS A 225 19.38 -4.94 -18.97
CA LYS A 225 20.08 -6.24 -18.86
C LYS A 225 19.65 -6.94 -17.56
N PRO A 226 18.46 -7.59 -17.56
CA PRO A 226 18.05 -8.36 -16.38
C PRO A 226 19.05 -9.51 -16.17
N LYS A 227 19.39 -9.80 -14.92
CA LYS A 227 20.21 -10.98 -14.59
C LYS A 227 19.52 -12.26 -14.95
N LEU A 228 18.19 -12.26 -14.94
CA LEU A 228 17.32 -13.35 -15.38
C LEU A 228 16.30 -12.77 -16.38
N ASP A 229 16.18 -13.39 -17.55
CA ASP A 229 15.12 -13.03 -18.49
C ASP A 229 13.73 -13.43 -17.94
N ALA A 230 12.67 -12.83 -18.49
CA ALA A 230 11.30 -13.03 -18.01
C ALA A 230 10.83 -14.49 -18.10
N GLU A 231 11.30 -15.24 -19.09
CA GLU A 231 10.93 -16.64 -19.26
C GLU A 231 11.62 -17.52 -18.18
N THR A 232 12.90 -17.31 -17.94
CA THR A 232 13.67 -17.98 -16.90
C THR A 232 13.09 -17.66 -15.52
N LEU A 233 12.80 -16.39 -15.25
CA LEU A 233 12.17 -15.97 -14.00
C LEU A 233 10.82 -16.68 -13.79
N ARG A 234 9.97 -16.74 -14.83
CA ARG A 234 8.69 -17.45 -14.78
C ARG A 234 8.88 -18.94 -14.47
N LYS A 235 9.86 -19.59 -15.07
CA LYS A 235 10.18 -21.02 -14.81
C LYS A 235 10.61 -21.24 -13.37
N ILE A 236 11.44 -20.35 -12.82
CA ILE A 236 11.89 -20.40 -11.42
C ILE A 236 10.70 -20.25 -10.48
N ILE A 237 9.79 -19.28 -10.74
CA ILE A 237 8.59 -19.07 -9.94
C ILE A 237 7.71 -20.33 -9.96
N ILE A 238 7.46 -20.92 -11.13
CA ILE A 238 6.64 -22.13 -11.26
C ILE A 238 7.28 -23.29 -10.51
N TYR A 239 8.59 -23.48 -10.67
CA TYR A 239 9.33 -24.53 -9.99
C TYR A 239 9.25 -24.38 -8.46
N ALA A 240 9.57 -23.18 -7.96
CA ALA A 240 9.56 -22.90 -6.53
C ALA A 240 8.15 -23.08 -5.92
N ARG A 241 7.11 -22.56 -6.56
CA ARG A 241 5.72 -22.70 -6.09
C ARG A 241 5.27 -24.17 -6.03
N LYS A 242 5.75 -25.01 -6.96
CA LYS A 242 5.37 -26.41 -7.05
C LYS A 242 6.14 -27.32 -6.10
N HIS A 243 7.44 -27.07 -5.91
CA HIS A 243 8.38 -28.02 -5.30
C HIS A 243 8.94 -27.56 -3.95
N VAL A 244 8.90 -26.26 -3.61
CA VAL A 244 9.50 -25.72 -2.39
C VAL A 244 8.40 -25.26 -1.43
N ASP A 245 8.37 -25.84 -0.22
CA ASP A 245 7.41 -25.51 0.84
C ASP A 245 8.12 -25.28 2.18
N PRO A 246 8.67 -24.08 2.40
CA PRO A 246 9.50 -23.77 3.54
C PRO A 246 8.77 -23.97 4.88
N LYS A 247 9.41 -24.71 5.78
CA LYS A 247 8.93 -24.93 7.13
C LYS A 247 9.44 -23.85 8.08
N LEU A 248 8.57 -23.42 8.97
CA LEU A 248 8.89 -22.48 10.03
C LEU A 248 9.17 -23.28 11.32
N SER A 249 10.33 -23.97 11.38
CA SER A 249 10.71 -24.87 12.46
C SER A 249 11.81 -24.32 13.38
N ASN A 250 12.51 -23.26 12.96
CA ASN A 250 13.64 -22.70 13.69
C ASN A 250 13.14 -21.80 14.84
N GLU A 251 13.43 -22.19 16.09
CA GLU A 251 13.02 -21.46 17.30
C GLU A 251 13.50 -20.01 17.32
N LYS A 252 14.72 -19.73 16.85
CA LYS A 252 15.24 -18.34 16.79
C LYS A 252 14.46 -17.46 15.82
N VAL A 253 13.92 -18.06 14.77
CA VAL A 253 13.05 -17.34 13.81
C VAL A 253 11.72 -17.04 14.47
N LEU A 254 11.13 -18.01 15.17
CA LEU A 254 9.86 -17.83 15.90
C LEU A 254 9.98 -16.73 16.94
N GLU A 255 11.01 -16.80 17.81
CA GLU A 255 11.29 -15.77 18.82
C GLU A 255 11.45 -14.38 18.17
N LYS A 256 12.18 -14.27 17.06
CA LYS A 256 12.40 -12.99 16.39
C LYS A 256 11.12 -12.38 15.84
N LEU A 257 10.24 -13.18 15.23
CA LEU A 257 8.94 -12.74 14.73
C LEU A 257 7.99 -12.35 15.88
N GLU A 258 8.00 -13.13 16.96
CA GLU A 258 7.23 -12.86 18.18
C GLU A 258 7.70 -11.55 18.85
N ASP A 259 9.00 -11.38 19.06
CA ASP A 259 9.59 -10.19 19.66
C ASP A 259 9.25 -8.92 18.85
N PHE A 260 9.34 -9.02 17.52
CA PHE A 260 8.94 -7.92 16.64
C PHE A 260 7.46 -7.58 16.83
N PHE A 261 6.59 -8.58 16.76
CA PHE A 261 5.14 -8.39 16.90
C PHE A 261 4.78 -7.81 18.26
N VAL A 262 5.32 -8.35 19.37
CA VAL A 262 5.07 -7.87 20.73
C VAL A 262 5.59 -6.44 20.92
N ARG A 263 6.80 -6.15 20.44
CA ARG A 263 7.40 -4.80 20.51
C ARG A 263 6.54 -3.77 19.76
N TRP A 264 6.14 -4.07 18.54
CA TRP A 264 5.33 -3.18 17.74
C TRP A 264 3.92 -3.02 18.30
N ARG A 265 3.33 -4.07 18.85
CA ARG A 265 2.02 -3.99 19.51
C ARG A 265 2.05 -3.10 20.76
N LYS A 266 3.13 -3.14 21.54
CA LYS A 266 3.33 -2.24 22.69
C LYS A 266 3.50 -0.77 22.26
N VAL A 267 4.22 -0.53 21.17
CA VAL A 267 4.33 0.80 20.58
C VAL A 267 2.96 1.26 20.11
N ALA A 268 2.22 0.40 19.46
CA ALA A 268 0.89 0.64 18.94
C ALA A 268 -0.17 0.90 20.04
N GLU A 269 -0.13 0.23 21.18
CA GLU A 269 -1.03 0.50 22.32
C GLU A 269 -0.86 1.92 22.90
N ARG A 270 0.35 2.46 22.83
CA ARG A 270 0.63 3.85 23.27
C ARG A 270 0.21 4.88 22.23
N GLU A 271 0.07 4.49 20.98
CA GLU A 271 -0.09 5.36 19.82
C GLU A 271 -1.31 5.02 18.94
N ALA A 272 -2.20 4.12 19.40
CA ALA A 272 -3.46 3.69 18.76
C ALA A 272 -3.38 2.95 17.41
N ILE A 273 -2.29 2.21 16.99
CA ILE A 273 -2.29 1.26 15.86
C ILE A 273 -2.82 -0.11 16.27
N PRO A 274 -3.93 -0.58 15.73
CA PRO A 274 -4.28 -1.96 15.92
C PRO A 274 -3.33 -2.85 15.06
N ILE A 275 -2.14 -3.14 15.59
CA ILE A 275 -1.37 -4.27 15.09
C ILE A 275 -2.12 -5.53 15.53
N THR A 276 -2.73 -6.17 14.56
CA THR A 276 -3.56 -7.36 14.76
C THR A 276 -2.77 -8.62 14.40
N ALA A 277 -3.32 -9.79 14.68
CA ALA A 277 -2.73 -11.07 14.27
C ALA A 277 -2.43 -11.14 12.75
N ARG A 278 -3.11 -10.33 11.91
CA ARG A 278 -2.87 -10.29 10.47
C ARG A 278 -1.45 -9.86 10.10
N GLN A 279 -0.87 -8.90 10.86
CA GLN A 279 0.51 -8.47 10.62
C GLN A 279 1.52 -9.57 10.97
N LEU A 280 1.26 -10.37 12.00
CA LEU A 280 2.07 -11.55 12.30
C LEU A 280 1.95 -12.60 11.19
N GLU A 281 0.73 -12.87 10.70
CA GLU A 281 0.52 -13.76 9.56
C GLU A 281 1.20 -13.23 8.29
N ALA A 282 1.20 -11.92 8.06
CA ALA A 282 1.92 -11.31 6.95
C ALA A 282 3.43 -11.54 7.06
N LEU A 283 4.02 -11.37 8.25
CA LEU A 283 5.42 -11.68 8.51
C LEU A 283 5.75 -13.13 8.21
N VAL A 284 4.93 -14.07 8.67
CA VAL A 284 5.10 -15.51 8.39
C VAL A 284 5.03 -15.78 6.88
N ARG A 285 4.04 -15.21 6.17
CA ARG A 285 3.92 -15.36 4.71
C ARG A 285 5.13 -14.84 3.96
N LEU A 286 5.59 -13.63 4.30
CA LEU A 286 6.75 -13.00 3.66
C LEU A 286 8.05 -13.75 3.96
N SER A 287 8.25 -14.23 5.21
CA SER A 287 9.43 -15.03 5.57
C SER A 287 9.47 -16.34 4.80
N LYS A 288 8.33 -17.05 4.70
CA LYS A 288 8.23 -18.27 3.89
C LYS A 288 8.43 -18.00 2.40
N ALA A 289 7.91 -16.87 1.89
CA ALA A 289 8.12 -16.46 0.51
C ALA A 289 9.60 -16.16 0.22
N SER A 290 10.32 -15.56 1.18
CA SER A 290 11.76 -15.31 1.09
C SER A 290 12.56 -16.62 1.02
N ALA A 291 12.29 -17.55 1.92
CA ALA A 291 12.93 -18.88 1.88
C ALA A 291 12.63 -19.62 0.57
N ARG A 292 11.38 -19.57 0.09
CA ARG A 292 10.98 -20.15 -1.21
C ARG A 292 11.72 -19.52 -2.37
N MET A 293 11.92 -18.20 -2.36
CA MET A 293 12.68 -17.46 -3.37
C MET A 293 14.15 -17.91 -3.42
N ARG A 294 14.73 -18.27 -2.27
CA ARG A 294 16.07 -18.87 -2.17
C ARG A 294 16.10 -20.37 -2.51
N LEU A 295 14.93 -20.97 -2.82
CA LEU A 295 14.75 -22.40 -3.03
C LEU A 295 15.13 -23.23 -1.78
N SER A 296 14.92 -22.69 -0.59
CA SER A 296 15.15 -23.36 0.70
C SER A 296 13.88 -23.99 1.23
N ASP A 297 13.98 -25.18 1.81
CA ASP A 297 12.86 -25.87 2.46
C ASP A 297 12.68 -25.43 3.93
N GLU A 298 13.55 -24.56 4.45
CA GLU A 298 13.48 -24.01 5.79
C GLU A 298 13.60 -22.48 5.79
N VAL A 299 12.84 -21.86 6.70
CA VAL A 299 12.91 -20.41 6.95
C VAL A 299 14.07 -20.12 7.88
N GLU A 300 15.00 -19.29 7.45
CA GLU A 300 16.17 -18.85 8.21
C GLU A 300 16.00 -17.44 8.79
N LEU A 301 16.93 -17.02 9.66
CA LEU A 301 16.89 -15.70 10.28
C LEU A 301 16.88 -14.55 9.26
N GLU A 302 17.63 -14.70 8.16
CA GLU A 302 17.66 -13.68 7.10
C GLU A 302 16.31 -13.49 6.41
N ASP A 303 15.51 -14.55 6.31
CA ASP A 303 14.15 -14.46 5.73
C ASP A 303 13.21 -13.70 6.64
N ALA A 304 13.30 -13.94 7.95
CA ALA A 304 12.55 -13.20 8.95
C ALA A 304 12.98 -11.72 8.98
N GLU A 305 14.28 -11.44 8.90
CA GLU A 305 14.82 -10.07 8.85
C GLU A 305 14.34 -9.32 7.61
N ARG A 306 14.36 -9.97 6.45
CA ARG A 306 13.82 -9.41 5.20
C ARG A 306 12.35 -9.06 5.33
N ALA A 307 11.53 -9.97 5.85
CA ALA A 307 10.10 -9.74 6.08
C ALA A 307 9.86 -8.60 7.07
N ILE A 308 10.57 -8.59 8.20
CA ILE A 308 10.51 -7.54 9.22
C ILE A 308 10.87 -6.18 8.60
N ASN A 309 11.98 -6.09 7.87
CA ASN A 309 12.42 -4.84 7.25
C ASN A 309 11.41 -4.28 6.25
N LEU A 310 10.74 -5.14 5.48
CA LEU A 310 9.70 -4.71 4.53
C LEU A 310 8.43 -4.24 5.25
N VAL A 311 7.97 -4.99 6.25
CA VAL A 311 6.78 -4.62 7.04
C VAL A 311 7.06 -3.33 7.81
N GLU A 312 8.22 -3.21 8.45
CA GLU A 312 8.61 -1.99 9.17
C GLU A 312 8.70 -0.79 8.23
N HIS A 313 9.28 -0.96 7.03
CA HIS A 313 9.34 0.10 6.02
C HIS A 313 7.94 0.53 5.58
N SER A 314 7.05 -0.42 5.33
CA SER A 314 5.66 -0.16 4.96
C SER A 314 4.91 0.59 6.09
N LEU A 315 5.00 0.11 7.32
CA LEU A 315 4.36 0.74 8.47
C LEU A 315 4.88 2.16 8.72
N LYS A 316 6.19 2.37 8.61
CA LYS A 316 6.82 3.69 8.74
C LYS A 316 6.32 4.68 7.68
N GLN A 317 6.10 4.25 6.45
CA GLN A 317 5.57 5.13 5.40
C GLN A 317 4.13 5.59 5.66
N VAL A 318 3.31 4.73 6.26
CA VAL A 318 1.87 5.00 6.48
C VAL A 318 1.63 5.81 7.76
N GLY A 319 2.54 5.79 8.73
CA GLY A 319 2.28 6.28 10.08
C GLY A 319 3.33 7.13 10.77
N ILE A 320 4.37 7.65 10.11
CA ILE A 320 5.36 8.49 10.79
C ILE A 320 4.89 9.93 10.93
N ASP A 321 4.90 10.44 12.16
CA ASP A 321 4.88 11.86 12.45
C ASP A 321 6.17 12.53 11.97
N SER A 322 6.04 13.56 11.14
CA SER A 322 7.16 14.29 10.55
C SER A 322 8.00 15.06 11.57
N GLU A 323 7.44 15.42 12.74
CA GLU A 323 8.15 16.19 13.77
C GLU A 323 8.84 15.30 14.82
N THR A 324 8.21 14.18 15.19
CA THR A 324 8.71 13.33 16.31
C THR A 324 9.40 12.06 15.83
N GLY A 325 9.28 11.69 14.56
CA GLY A 325 9.77 10.43 14.01
C GLY A 325 9.09 9.19 14.63
N ARG A 326 8.01 9.38 15.40
CA ARG A 326 7.25 8.32 16.05
C ARG A 326 6.12 7.86 15.14
N VAL A 327 5.81 6.59 15.22
CA VAL A 327 4.63 6.02 14.54
C VAL A 327 3.41 6.46 15.33
N ASP A 328 2.66 7.40 14.80
CA ASP A 328 1.42 7.90 15.40
C ASP A 328 0.23 7.54 14.52
N ILE A 329 -0.70 6.81 15.07
CA ILE A 329 -1.89 6.31 14.36
C ILE A 329 -3.06 7.24 14.36
N ASP A 330 -3.14 8.02 15.33
CA ASP A 330 -4.01 9.16 15.19
C ASP A 330 -3.62 9.92 13.91
N THR A 331 -2.34 9.85 13.51
CA THR A 331 -1.86 10.30 12.20
C THR A 331 -2.41 9.42 11.06
N ILE A 332 -2.49 8.09 11.18
CA ILE A 332 -3.11 7.21 10.17
C ILE A 332 -4.62 7.46 10.06
N MET A 333 -5.29 7.62 11.19
CA MET A 333 -6.76 7.76 11.23
C MET A 333 -7.24 9.20 11.03
N THR A 334 -6.47 10.23 11.31
CA THR A 334 -6.92 11.62 11.40
C THR A 334 -6.06 12.66 10.68
N GLY A 335 -4.81 12.36 10.32
CA GLY A 335 -3.93 13.24 9.54
C GLY A 335 -3.06 14.22 10.29
N HIS A 336 -3.15 14.17 11.56
CA HIS A 336 -2.27 14.99 12.40
C HIS A 336 -1.83 14.15 13.58
N SER A 337 -0.57 14.26 13.97
CA SER A 337 -0.12 13.70 15.23
C SER A 337 -1.02 14.21 16.35
N ARG A 338 -1.16 13.44 17.40
CA ARG A 338 -1.89 13.91 18.60
C ARG A 338 -1.38 15.28 19.02
N THR A 339 -0.06 15.46 18.97
CA THR A 339 0.62 16.73 19.26
C THR A 339 0.25 17.83 18.26
N GLN A 340 0.20 17.55 16.97
CA GLN A 340 -0.19 18.55 15.94
C GLN A 340 -1.68 18.86 15.99
N ARG A 341 -2.54 17.87 16.29
CA ARG A 341 -3.97 18.10 16.48
C ARG A 341 -4.26 18.91 17.74
N ASP A 342 -3.55 18.60 18.82
CA ASP A 342 -3.68 19.35 20.05
C ASP A 342 -3.20 20.79 19.83
N LYS A 343 -2.10 21.01 19.12
CA LYS A 343 -1.63 22.34 18.70
C LYS A 343 -2.64 23.02 17.79
N PHE A 344 -3.16 22.31 16.77
CA PHE A 344 -4.18 22.86 15.87
C PHE A 344 -5.47 23.22 16.60
N ARG A 345 -5.98 22.32 17.47
CA ARG A 345 -7.17 22.58 18.29
C ARG A 345 -6.96 23.80 19.19
N LYS A 346 -5.80 23.89 19.85
CA LYS A 346 -5.44 25.06 20.66
C LYS A 346 -5.41 26.34 19.86
N ILE A 347 -4.82 26.34 18.65
CA ILE A 347 -4.85 27.51 17.74
C ILE A 347 -6.28 27.91 17.43
N MET A 348 -7.16 26.94 17.08
CA MET A 348 -8.55 27.22 16.77
C MET A 348 -9.36 27.70 17.98
N GLU A 349 -9.06 27.18 19.19
CA GLU A 349 -9.63 27.65 20.47
C GLU A 349 -9.18 29.09 20.79
N ILE A 350 -7.88 29.40 20.59
CA ILE A 350 -7.35 30.76 20.75
C ILE A 350 -8.00 31.71 19.75
N ILE A 351 -8.13 31.33 18.47
CA ILE A 351 -8.82 32.16 17.45
C ILE A 351 -10.26 32.41 17.90
N SER A 352 -11.00 31.38 18.33
CA SER A 352 -12.38 31.53 18.78
C SER A 352 -12.53 32.53 19.93
N ARG A 353 -11.63 32.44 20.91
CA ARG A 353 -11.63 33.34 22.07
C ARG A 353 -11.26 34.78 21.67
N LEU A 354 -10.24 34.94 20.84
CA LEU A 354 -9.82 36.25 20.34
C LEU A 354 -10.88 36.90 19.41
N GLU A 355 -11.65 36.13 18.67
CA GLU A 355 -12.81 36.65 17.91
C GLU A 355 -13.86 37.23 18.82
N GLU A 356 -14.14 36.64 19.97
CA GLU A 356 -15.06 37.16 20.98
C GLU A 356 -14.52 38.43 21.65
N GLU A 357 -13.20 38.43 21.95
CA GLU A 357 -12.55 39.57 22.63
C GLU A 357 -12.35 40.80 21.71
N TYR A 358 -12.11 40.57 20.41
CA TYR A 358 -11.81 41.61 19.41
C TYR A 358 -12.95 41.84 18.41
N GLU A 359 -14.21 41.63 18.83
CA GLU A 359 -15.42 41.95 18.08
C GLU A 359 -15.49 41.32 16.67
N GLY A 360 -15.07 40.04 16.52
CA GLY A 360 -15.30 39.23 15.32
C GLY A 360 -14.06 38.87 14.52
N ALA A 361 -12.85 39.28 14.90
CA ALA A 361 -11.62 38.85 14.22
C ALA A 361 -10.41 38.87 15.14
N ALA A 362 -9.64 37.80 15.14
CA ALA A 362 -8.45 37.62 15.95
C ALA A 362 -7.22 38.31 15.34
N PRO A 363 -6.50 39.18 16.09
CA PRO A 363 -5.25 39.76 15.62
C PRO A 363 -4.16 38.67 15.51
N ILE A 364 -3.54 38.51 14.35
CA ILE A 364 -2.53 37.45 14.08
C ILE A 364 -1.33 37.58 15.03
N ARG A 365 -0.96 38.80 15.37
CA ARG A 365 0.12 39.04 16.32
C ARG A 365 -0.17 38.46 17.71
N VAL A 366 -1.38 38.75 18.26
CA VAL A 366 -1.78 38.25 19.58
C VAL A 366 -1.92 36.73 19.56
N LEU A 367 -2.51 36.18 18.49
CA LEU A 367 -2.59 34.75 18.27
C LEU A 367 -1.22 34.07 18.34
N LYS A 368 -0.19 34.65 17.70
CA LYS A 368 1.18 34.12 17.73
C LYS A 368 1.84 34.22 19.11
N GLU A 369 1.55 35.31 19.85
CA GLU A 369 2.06 35.49 21.20
C GLU A 369 1.44 34.48 22.18
N GLU A 370 0.13 34.27 22.12
CA GLU A 370 -0.56 33.29 22.95
C GLU A 370 -0.21 31.84 22.57
N ALA A 371 -0.14 31.52 21.29
CA ALA A 371 0.29 30.20 20.82
C ALA A 371 1.70 29.88 21.30
N ALA A 372 2.60 30.86 21.37
CA ALA A 372 3.95 30.66 21.90
C ALA A 372 3.97 30.31 23.40
N THR A 373 3.04 30.86 24.20
CA THR A 373 2.93 30.49 25.62
C THR A 373 2.47 29.05 25.83
N GLU A 374 1.74 28.48 24.84
CA GLU A 374 1.30 27.09 24.80
C GLU A 374 2.33 26.13 24.12
N GLY A 375 3.56 26.64 23.84
CA GLY A 375 4.62 25.86 23.23
C GLY A 375 4.43 25.57 21.75
N ILE A 376 3.65 26.42 21.04
CA ILE A 376 3.41 26.30 19.60
C ILE A 376 4.32 27.30 18.85
N SER A 377 5.10 26.82 17.88
CA SER A 377 5.99 27.67 17.11
C SER A 377 5.23 28.67 16.20
N ARG A 378 5.80 29.82 15.98
CA ARG A 378 5.22 30.86 15.10
C ARG A 378 5.05 30.34 13.67
N ASP A 379 5.99 29.56 13.18
CA ASP A 379 5.93 28.99 11.83
C ASP A 379 4.74 28.03 11.68
N PHE A 380 4.44 27.23 12.72
CA PHE A 380 3.28 26.35 12.72
C PHE A 380 1.95 27.11 12.72
N VAL A 381 1.90 28.25 13.39
CA VAL A 381 0.71 29.15 13.37
C VAL A 381 0.53 29.73 11.97
N ASP A 382 1.60 30.23 11.33
CA ASP A 382 1.54 30.81 9.98
C ASP A 382 1.11 29.78 8.94
N GLU A 383 1.66 28.59 9.03
CA GLU A 383 1.30 27.47 8.16
C GLU A 383 -0.17 27.05 8.36
N THR A 384 -0.63 26.97 9.61
CA THR A 384 -2.02 26.67 9.93
C THR A 384 -2.97 27.71 9.36
N ILE A 385 -2.68 29.00 9.53
CA ILE A 385 -3.48 30.10 8.98
C ILE A 385 -3.55 29.98 7.44
N ARG A 386 -2.41 29.84 6.77
CA ARG A 386 -2.36 29.72 5.31
C ARG A 386 -3.22 28.57 4.81
N ARG A 387 -3.04 27.39 5.39
CA ARG A 387 -3.76 26.16 5.01
C ARG A 387 -5.28 26.28 5.22
N GLU A 388 -5.70 26.82 6.36
CA GLU A 388 -7.14 26.95 6.66
C GLU A 388 -7.79 28.08 5.85
N LYS A 389 -7.03 29.08 5.41
CA LYS A 389 -7.47 30.07 4.40
C LYS A 389 -7.69 29.42 3.03
N GLU A 390 -6.76 28.57 2.58
CA GLU A 390 -6.88 27.80 1.33
C GLU A 390 -8.10 26.86 1.33
N LYS A 391 -8.43 26.30 2.50
CA LYS A 391 -9.62 25.46 2.70
C LYS A 391 -10.93 26.26 2.88
N GLY A 392 -10.85 27.58 2.89
CA GLY A 392 -12.00 28.45 3.08
C GLY A 392 -12.62 28.38 4.48
N ARG A 393 -11.88 27.90 5.49
CA ARG A 393 -12.35 27.85 6.89
C ARG A 393 -11.94 29.05 7.69
N LEU A 394 -10.88 29.74 7.27
CA LEU A 394 -10.45 31.01 7.81
C LEU A 394 -10.42 32.04 6.66
N TYR A 395 -10.67 33.28 6.99
CA TYR A 395 -10.51 34.42 6.06
C TYR A 395 -9.93 35.62 6.78
N GLU A 396 -9.38 36.56 6.03
CA GLU A 396 -8.76 37.77 6.54
C GLU A 396 -9.69 38.99 6.28
N PRO A 397 -10.51 39.39 7.28
CA PRO A 397 -11.45 40.49 7.10
C PRO A 397 -10.77 41.84 6.97
N LYS A 398 -9.58 42.00 7.54
CA LYS A 398 -8.70 43.16 7.40
C LYS A 398 -7.26 42.73 7.60
N GLN A 399 -6.32 43.55 7.15
CA GLN A 399 -4.89 43.25 7.25
C GLN A 399 -4.48 42.89 8.68
N ASP A 400 -3.73 41.77 8.83
CA ASP A 400 -3.24 41.19 10.09
C ASP A 400 -4.32 40.67 11.06
N PHE A 401 -5.55 40.46 10.58
CA PHE A 401 -6.62 39.84 11.35
C PHE A 401 -7.19 38.61 10.67
N ILE A 402 -7.53 37.61 11.44
CA ILE A 402 -8.06 36.34 10.95
C ILE A 402 -9.42 36.06 11.60
N ALA A 403 -10.36 35.52 10.83
CA ALA A 403 -11.66 35.10 11.34
C ALA A 403 -12.11 33.77 10.72
N ARG A 404 -12.95 33.06 11.46
CA ARG A 404 -13.55 31.80 10.99
C ARG A 404 -14.68 32.08 10.00
N ALA A 405 -14.68 31.35 8.89
CA ALA A 405 -15.82 31.38 7.97
C ALA A 405 -17.01 30.65 8.63
N VAL A 406 -18.04 31.42 8.98
CA VAL A 406 -19.30 30.85 9.49
C VAL A 406 -19.98 30.15 8.31
N ARG A 407 -20.27 28.88 8.46
CA ARG A 407 -21.13 28.13 7.53
C ARG A 407 -22.55 28.21 7.96
#